data_2ea7dd0370440a4fd41584334bf77276
#
_entry.id   2ea7dd0370440a4fd41584334bf77276
#
_cell.length_a   1.000
_cell.length_b   1.000
_cell.length_c   1.000
_cell.angle_alpha   90.00
_cell.angle_beta   90.00
_cell.angle_gamma   90.00
#
_symmetry.space_group_name_H-M   'P 1'
#
loop_
_entity.id
_entity.type
_entity.pdbx_description
1 polymer ?
#
loop_
_entity_poly.entity_id
_entity_poly.type
_entity_poly.pdbx_seq_one_letter_code
_entity_poly.pdbx_strand_id
1 'polypeptide(L)'
;VLGVQVMTDPRLREQGLGAMEGHTADELEPLPQPTGVHPADVRWAGGESLADVAERCHSLLDDLAARHLSATVLVTHGDTMRVLLGILDGRSHRDLDWDLSLTNGSVMVRNVDLGKLH
;
A
#
# COMPACT_ATOMS: atom_id res chain seq x y z
N VAL A 1 13.74 16.70 12.63
CA VAL A 1 14.07 17.69 11.62
C VAL A 1 15.22 17.16 10.78
N LEU A 2 14.91 16.73 9.57
CA LEU A 2 15.87 16.04 8.71
C LEU A 2 16.61 16.98 7.76
N GLY A 3 16.25 18.26 7.71
CA GLY A 3 16.85 19.21 6.77
C GLY A 3 16.54 18.91 5.30
N VAL A 4 15.52 18.10 5.02
CA VAL A 4 15.10 17.73 3.68
C VAL A 4 13.72 18.30 3.37
N GLN A 5 13.46 18.53 2.09
CA GLN A 5 12.14 18.97 1.65
C GLN A 5 11.15 17.81 1.71
N VAL A 6 10.02 18.04 2.36
CA VAL A 6 8.91 17.09 2.37
C VAL A 6 7.98 17.38 1.20
N MET A 7 7.68 16.36 0.43
CA MET A 7 6.72 16.43 -0.67
C MET A 7 5.56 15.49 -0.37
N THR A 8 4.35 15.90 -0.70
CA THR A 8 3.16 15.04 -0.57
C THR A 8 2.89 14.32 -1.89
N ASP A 9 2.41 13.10 -1.78
CA ASP A 9 2.03 12.30 -2.95
C ASP A 9 0.76 11.50 -2.62
N PRO A 10 -0.34 11.71 -3.36
CA PRO A 10 -1.60 11.02 -3.10
C PRO A 10 -1.52 9.51 -3.30
N ARG A 11 -0.48 9.01 -3.98
CA ARG A 11 -0.26 7.56 -4.13
C ARG A 11 0.15 6.88 -2.84
N LEU A 12 0.53 7.65 -1.81
CA LEU A 12 0.86 7.14 -0.46
C LEU A 12 -0.33 7.16 0.51
N ARG A 13 -1.53 7.55 0.03
CA ARG A 13 -2.72 7.52 0.88
C ARG A 13 -3.09 6.10 1.28
N GLU A 14 -3.85 5.97 2.37
CA GLU A 14 -4.39 4.67 2.78
C GLU A 14 -5.37 4.13 1.73
N GLN A 15 -5.60 2.82 1.77
CA GLN A 15 -6.61 2.16 0.95
C GLN A 15 -7.97 2.83 1.15
N GLY A 16 -8.61 3.22 0.05
CA GLY A 16 -9.97 3.75 0.09
C GLY A 16 -10.96 2.63 0.38
N LEU A 17 -11.75 2.77 1.44
CA LEU A 17 -12.72 1.78 1.88
C LEU A 17 -14.15 2.09 1.41
N GLY A 18 -14.34 3.12 0.59
CA GLY A 18 -15.65 3.48 0.05
C GLY A 18 -16.67 3.75 1.15
N ALA A 19 -17.84 3.11 1.07
CA ALA A 19 -18.90 3.29 2.04
C ALA A 19 -18.55 2.79 3.46
N MET A 20 -17.46 2.04 3.62
CA MET A 20 -17.00 1.60 4.95
C MET A 20 -16.18 2.66 5.69
N GLU A 21 -15.79 3.74 5.03
CA GLU A 21 -15.02 4.80 5.67
C GLU A 21 -15.81 5.50 6.76
N GLY A 22 -15.14 5.79 7.87
CA GLY A 22 -15.77 6.44 9.02
C GLY A 22 -16.58 5.51 9.92
N HIS A 23 -16.61 4.20 9.64
CA HIS A 23 -17.33 3.22 10.44
C HIS A 23 -16.36 2.26 11.13
N THR A 24 -16.76 1.77 12.31
CA THR A 24 -16.06 0.67 12.96
C THR A 24 -16.55 -0.66 12.38
N ALA A 25 -15.77 -1.73 12.60
CA ALA A 25 -16.16 -3.07 12.14
C ALA A 25 -17.51 -3.53 12.72
N ASP A 26 -17.82 -3.09 13.97
CA ASP A 26 -19.07 -3.44 14.65
C ASP A 26 -20.30 -2.73 14.07
N GLU A 27 -20.11 -1.62 13.36
CA GLU A 27 -21.19 -0.85 12.74
C GLU A 27 -21.59 -1.37 11.38
N LEU A 28 -20.77 -2.24 10.78
CA LEU A 28 -20.96 -2.73 9.41
C LEU A 28 -21.42 -4.17 9.41
N GLU A 29 -22.38 -4.45 8.54
CA GLU A 29 -22.72 -5.83 8.23
C GLU A 29 -21.62 -6.45 7.36
N PRO A 30 -21.32 -7.76 7.53
CA PRO A 30 -20.37 -8.44 6.69
C PRO A 30 -20.76 -8.33 5.21
N LEU A 31 -19.82 -7.91 4.38
CA LEU A 31 -20.05 -7.84 2.94
C LEU A 31 -19.93 -9.25 2.33
N PRO A 32 -20.82 -9.61 1.40
CA PRO A 32 -20.69 -10.88 0.70
C PRO A 32 -19.41 -10.85 -0.15
N GLN A 33 -18.66 -11.94 -0.07
CA GLN A 33 -17.45 -12.09 -0.89
C GLN A 33 -17.84 -12.60 -2.27
N PRO A 34 -17.43 -11.94 -3.37
CA PRO A 34 -17.68 -12.43 -4.71
C PRO A 34 -17.06 -13.81 -4.93
N THR A 35 -17.81 -14.69 -5.60
CA THR A 35 -17.34 -16.05 -5.91
C THR A 35 -16.33 -15.99 -7.06
N GLY A 36 -15.23 -16.72 -6.93
CA GLY A 36 -14.23 -16.84 -7.99
C GLY A 36 -13.29 -15.67 -8.14
N VAL A 37 -13.36 -14.69 -7.24
CA VAL A 37 -12.45 -13.53 -7.25
C VAL A 37 -11.59 -13.57 -5.99
N HIS A 38 -10.28 -13.38 -6.16
CA HIS A 38 -9.38 -13.30 -5.01
C HIS A 38 -9.73 -12.07 -4.16
N PRO A 39 -9.77 -12.18 -2.81
CA PRO A 39 -10.14 -11.05 -1.95
C PRO A 39 -9.33 -9.78 -2.20
N ALA A 40 -8.05 -9.91 -2.57
CA ALA A 40 -7.18 -8.77 -2.87
C ALA A 40 -7.60 -8.00 -4.13
N ASP A 41 -8.43 -8.58 -4.99
CA ASP A 41 -8.91 -7.95 -6.21
C ASP A 41 -10.34 -7.39 -6.05
N VAL A 42 -10.91 -7.49 -4.87
CA VAL A 42 -12.27 -7.02 -4.59
C VAL A 42 -12.25 -5.56 -4.13
N ARG A 43 -13.09 -4.74 -4.74
CA ARG A 43 -13.35 -3.36 -4.32
C ARG A 43 -14.52 -3.36 -3.34
N TRP A 44 -14.19 -3.39 -2.05
CA TRP A 44 -15.20 -3.44 -1.01
C TRP A 44 -15.94 -2.10 -0.90
N ALA A 45 -17.25 -2.16 -0.85
CA ALA A 45 -18.14 -0.98 -0.67
C ALA A 45 -17.85 0.17 -1.66
N GLY A 46 -17.36 -0.14 -2.84
CA GLY A 46 -17.03 0.86 -3.87
C GLY A 46 -15.68 1.56 -3.65
N GLY A 47 -14.87 1.09 -2.70
CA GLY A 47 -13.53 1.59 -2.46
C GLY A 47 -12.48 0.96 -3.36
N GLU A 48 -11.23 1.00 -2.93
CA GLU A 48 -10.11 0.39 -3.65
C GLU A 48 -9.94 -1.08 -3.28
N SER A 49 -9.53 -1.90 -4.25
CA SER A 49 -8.95 -3.21 -3.99
C SER A 49 -7.47 -3.08 -3.63
N LEU A 50 -6.86 -4.15 -3.10
CA LEU A 50 -5.41 -4.18 -2.93
C LEU A 50 -4.68 -4.13 -4.27
N ALA A 51 -5.30 -4.65 -5.35
CA ALA A 51 -4.77 -4.49 -6.70
C ALA A 51 -4.68 -3.02 -7.10
N ASP A 52 -5.69 -2.22 -6.79
CA ASP A 52 -5.68 -0.77 -7.07
C ASP A 52 -4.56 -0.08 -6.29
N VAL A 53 -4.40 -0.43 -5.01
CA VAL A 53 -3.31 0.10 -4.17
C VAL A 53 -1.96 -0.28 -4.76
N ALA A 54 -1.78 -1.52 -5.18
CA ALA A 54 -0.53 -1.98 -5.80
C ALA A 54 -0.22 -1.21 -7.07
N GLU A 55 -1.21 -0.94 -7.90
CA GLU A 55 -1.02 -0.19 -9.15
C GLU A 55 -0.46 1.22 -8.88
N ARG A 56 -1.06 1.95 -7.93
CA ARG A 56 -0.56 3.28 -7.59
C ARG A 56 0.80 3.25 -6.88
N CYS A 57 1.09 2.21 -6.12
CA CYS A 57 2.41 2.00 -5.51
C CYS A 57 3.48 1.74 -6.56
N HIS A 58 3.20 0.90 -7.56
CA HIS A 58 4.11 0.68 -8.68
C HIS A 58 4.40 1.96 -9.45
N SER A 59 3.38 2.77 -9.70
CA SER A 59 3.55 4.08 -10.35
C SER A 59 4.51 4.98 -9.57
N LEU A 60 4.35 5.04 -8.24
CA LEU A 60 5.24 5.82 -7.39
C LEU A 60 6.68 5.29 -7.44
N LEU A 61 6.86 3.98 -7.33
CA LEU A 61 8.20 3.37 -7.34
C LEU A 61 8.89 3.56 -8.69
N ASP A 62 8.16 3.50 -9.80
CA ASP A 62 8.70 3.78 -11.13
C ASP A 62 9.21 5.22 -11.24
N ASP A 63 8.45 6.18 -10.71
CA ASP A 63 8.88 7.58 -10.69
C ASP A 63 10.11 7.80 -9.82
N LEU A 64 10.18 7.13 -8.67
CA LEU A 64 11.35 7.19 -7.79
C LEU A 64 12.57 6.55 -8.46
N ALA A 65 12.40 5.45 -9.17
CA ALA A 65 13.48 4.81 -9.91
C ALA A 65 14.08 5.76 -10.95
N ALA A 66 13.24 6.53 -11.64
CA ALA A 66 13.67 7.49 -12.64
C ALA A 66 14.48 8.66 -12.05
N ARG A 67 14.35 8.92 -10.77
CA ARG A 67 15.09 10.00 -10.08
C ARG A 67 16.49 9.59 -9.64
N HIS A 68 16.83 8.32 -9.63
CA HIS A 68 18.14 7.80 -9.23
C HIS A 68 18.59 8.28 -7.85
N LEU A 69 17.68 8.31 -6.88
CA LEU A 69 17.98 8.74 -5.52
C LEU A 69 18.74 7.69 -4.75
N SER A 70 19.68 8.12 -3.89
CA SER A 70 20.45 7.19 -3.05
C SER A 70 19.66 6.68 -1.87
N ALA A 71 18.74 7.49 -1.34
CA ALA A 71 17.85 7.11 -0.25
C ALA A 71 16.55 7.89 -0.33
N THR A 72 15.46 7.26 0.06
CA THR A 72 14.14 7.88 0.10
C THR A 72 13.42 7.41 1.36
N VAL A 73 12.74 8.33 2.03
CA VAL A 73 11.84 8.03 3.13
C VAL A 73 10.41 8.20 2.63
N LEU A 74 9.61 7.15 2.71
CA LEU A 74 8.20 7.17 2.39
C LEU A 74 7.41 7.07 3.68
N VAL A 75 6.49 8.00 3.90
CA VAL A 75 5.58 7.99 5.05
C VAL A 75 4.20 7.67 4.54
N THR A 76 3.60 6.62 5.05
CA THR A 76 2.32 6.13 4.59
C THR A 76 1.54 5.45 5.72
N HIS A 77 0.50 4.73 5.37
CA HIS A 77 -0.43 4.07 6.29
C HIS A 77 -0.30 2.55 6.20
N GLY A 78 -0.91 1.84 7.16
CA GLY A 78 -0.72 0.42 7.36
C GLY A 78 -0.88 -0.46 6.13
N ASP A 79 -2.04 -0.42 5.46
CA ASP A 79 -2.27 -1.32 4.32
C ASP A 79 -1.47 -0.92 3.08
N THR A 80 -1.35 0.38 2.81
CA THR A 80 -0.49 0.86 1.72
C THR A 80 0.97 0.50 1.98
N MET A 81 1.45 0.61 3.23
CA MET A 81 2.79 0.19 3.61
C MET A 81 2.98 -1.30 3.38
N ARG A 82 1.99 -2.11 3.73
CA ARG A 82 2.03 -3.56 3.53
C ARG A 82 2.17 -3.91 2.06
N VAL A 83 1.44 -3.23 1.18
CA VAL A 83 1.54 -3.41 -0.27
C VAL A 83 2.91 -2.98 -0.78
N LEU A 84 3.42 -1.81 -0.35
CA LEU A 84 4.76 -1.35 -0.72
C LEU A 84 5.83 -2.36 -0.31
N LEU A 85 5.80 -2.84 0.91
CA LEU A 85 6.74 -3.85 1.39
C LEU A 85 6.66 -5.13 0.56
N GLY A 86 5.44 -5.55 0.23
CA GLY A 86 5.23 -6.71 -0.63
C GLY A 86 5.92 -6.54 -1.99
N ILE A 87 5.73 -5.41 -2.64
CA ILE A 87 6.35 -5.11 -3.93
C ILE A 87 7.88 -5.12 -3.79
N LEU A 88 8.42 -4.44 -2.77
CA LEU A 88 9.86 -4.37 -2.56
C LEU A 88 10.48 -5.74 -2.26
N ASP A 89 9.71 -6.63 -1.66
CA ASP A 89 10.14 -8.00 -1.33
C ASP A 89 9.84 -9.01 -2.44
N GLY A 90 9.35 -8.55 -3.60
CA GLY A 90 9.05 -9.41 -4.76
C GLY A 90 7.75 -10.19 -4.65
N ARG A 91 6.84 -9.78 -3.76
CA ARG A 91 5.54 -10.42 -3.58
C ARG A 91 4.46 -9.71 -4.38
N SER A 92 3.43 -10.45 -4.79
CA SER A 92 2.25 -9.86 -5.40
C SER A 92 1.29 -9.31 -4.33
N HIS A 93 0.33 -8.48 -4.75
CA HIS A 93 -0.73 -7.98 -3.86
C HIS A 93 -1.63 -9.11 -3.33
N ARG A 94 -1.58 -10.29 -3.92
CA ARG A 94 -2.32 -11.47 -3.46
C ARG A 94 -1.56 -12.28 -2.40
N ASP A 95 -0.27 -11.99 -2.21
CA ASP A 95 0.63 -12.74 -1.33
C ASP A 95 1.33 -11.79 -0.37
N LEU A 96 0.57 -10.96 0.32
CA LEU A 96 1.10 -10.03 1.31
C LEU A 96 1.31 -10.73 2.65
N ASP A 97 2.26 -10.22 3.43
CA ASP A 97 2.53 -10.70 4.79
C ASP A 97 1.55 -10.08 5.79
N TRP A 98 0.45 -10.79 6.05
CA TRP A 98 -0.56 -10.35 7.00
C TRP A 98 -0.17 -10.61 8.46
N ASP A 99 0.88 -11.40 8.70
CA ASP A 99 1.41 -11.64 10.04
C ASP A 99 2.32 -10.50 10.51
N LEU A 100 2.80 -9.68 9.59
CA LEU A 100 3.62 -8.51 9.91
C LEU A 100 2.76 -7.45 10.60
N SER A 101 3.12 -7.09 11.82
CA SER A 101 2.45 -6.04 12.58
C SER A 101 2.99 -4.67 12.16
N LEU A 102 2.10 -3.82 11.64
CA LEU A 102 2.43 -2.44 11.25
C LEU A 102 1.62 -1.48 12.12
N THR A 103 2.15 -1.20 13.30
CA THR A 103 1.57 -0.22 14.23
C THR A 103 2.02 1.20 13.88
N ASN A 104 1.34 2.20 14.45
CA ASN A 104 1.74 3.60 14.29
C ASN A 104 3.19 3.79 14.74
N GLY A 105 3.97 4.50 13.92
CA GLY A 105 5.38 4.74 14.18
C GLY A 105 6.31 3.62 13.77
N SER A 106 5.80 2.54 13.15
CA SER A 106 6.65 1.48 12.61
C SER A 106 7.55 2.01 11.50
N VAL A 107 8.82 1.59 11.54
CA VAL A 107 9.81 1.93 10.51
C VAL A 107 10.34 0.63 9.91
N MET A 108 10.24 0.52 8.59
CA MET A 108 10.76 -0.63 7.85
C MET A 108 11.79 -0.14 6.84
N VAL A 109 12.91 -0.85 6.74
CA VAL A 109 13.99 -0.48 5.84
C VAL A 109 14.16 -1.58 4.79
N ARG A 110 14.30 -1.17 3.54
CA ARG A 110 14.61 -2.08 2.43
C ARG A 110 15.74 -1.49 1.61
N ASN A 111 16.67 -2.35 1.23
CA ASN A 111 17.77 -2.00 0.35
C ASN A 111 17.53 -2.72 -0.98
N VAL A 112 17.03 -1.98 -1.97
CA VAL A 112 16.57 -2.55 -3.24
C VAL A 112 17.06 -1.73 -4.41
N ASP A 113 17.11 -2.35 -5.57
CA ASP A 113 17.29 -1.66 -6.85
C ASP A 113 15.93 -1.47 -7.49
N LEU A 114 15.39 -0.24 -7.43
CA LEU A 114 14.05 0.06 -7.95
C LEU A 114 13.94 -0.17 -9.45
N GLY A 115 15.01 -0.02 -10.21
CA GLY A 115 15.00 -0.26 -11.64
C GLY A 115 14.81 -1.74 -12.03
N LYS A 116 14.91 -2.66 -11.07
CA LYS A 116 14.74 -4.10 -11.27
C LYS A 116 13.45 -4.66 -10.70
N LEU A 117 12.58 -3.83 -10.18
CA LEU A 117 11.27 -4.26 -9.64
C LEU A 117 10.25 -4.34 -10.76
N HIS A 118 9.79 -5.54 -11.06
CA HIS A 118 8.76 -5.79 -12.08
C HIS A 118 7.75 -6.83 -11.59
#